data_5a5e425ed6f1cb6414baad4cfc08ecdd
#
_entry.id   5a5e425ed6f1cb6414baad4cfc08ecdd
#
_cell.length_a   1.000
_cell.length_b   1.000
_cell.length_c   1.000
_cell.angle_alpha   90.00
_cell.angle_beta   90.00
_cell.angle_gamma   90.00
#
_symmetry.space_group_name_H-M   'P 1'
#
loop_
_entity.id
_entity.type
_entity.pdbx_description
1 polymer ?
#
loop_
_entity_poly.entity_id
_entity_poly.type
_entity_poly.pdbx_seq_one_letter_code
_entity_poly.pdbx_strand_id
1 'polypeptide(L)'
;MKNPIPKFRNLKCGICLLVIMFTAFTRAEAEQTSSKTPNEVFMKVMELKQKVVGLRENLSVTTPWPVVSIISTGITPRHVLQKSLELLDKINRLRRILKLGQITVPPYPSREITPNEVYDMVSRLVDEVAVIHPFKLSALNKISPVKGKIPADVYKELSEISRAIDPVLGIRGLKPTDVYAQSLKVLEQIRFLRASQNLSEEVKPPTLMEGKHPNHSLKAAYKLLRKISESERNLWMQPVSTPEIPKRIIAPGEVYDALQIVLAELERIKFRLGVERRFKTEKVEGVKSPDDVIYNLAWAIDLMPSFSLEKRLVEYNTESLTKTPDHVYAITDHILKELLKYRRIRGIQARPRVVQKQTSLSPRHVYQKILECFEKVARIREQVGLGKWALPKHPLREITPTEVYEIAIRLDSELGLVYNTIGMKSELAELDPDLALFTDKTPSDVFTNIWKISYLLDTVLGLEGFTPSDVFVKAKRVVNEIEIIANYVEKKFDIKIPPLKTAKQPSDVYKKTRDMIDTLEKVKYRAGLLERSRLINIEREEITPDDVINEVDVILAELVNLKVHLGISGKAQEEAKKEDKTPSHVYQQLEYAELLLSNLVGSDRKEKQKP
;
A
#
# COMPACT_ATOMS: atom_id res chain seq x y z
N MET A 1 -53.66 -56.47 22.58
CA MET A 1 -52.75 -56.87 21.45
C MET A 1 -51.98 -55.67 20.97
N LYS A 2 -50.66 -55.63 21.16
CA LYS A 2 -49.80 -54.47 20.94
C LYS A 2 -49.22 -54.55 19.55
N ASN A 3 -49.42 -53.52 18.74
CA ASN A 3 -48.67 -53.29 17.50
C ASN A 3 -47.43 -52.45 17.77
N PRO A 4 -46.24 -52.80 17.29
CA PRO A 4 -45.03 -52.04 17.48
C PRO A 4 -44.85 -50.98 16.37
N ILE A 5 -44.36 -49.79 16.80
CA ILE A 5 -44.00 -48.64 16.01
C ILE A 5 -42.62 -48.91 15.32
N PRO A 6 -42.44 -48.64 14.03
CA PRO A 6 -41.11 -48.73 13.39
C PRO A 6 -40.21 -47.56 13.78
N LYS A 7 -38.98 -47.91 14.19
CA LYS A 7 -37.91 -46.95 14.53
C LYS A 7 -37.38 -46.28 13.29
N PHE A 8 -37.62 -44.98 13.15
CA PHE A 8 -36.82 -44.11 12.28
C PHE A 8 -35.42 -43.92 12.85
N ARG A 9 -34.47 -44.63 12.31
CA ARG A 9 -33.04 -44.42 12.54
C ARG A 9 -32.40 -44.28 11.15
N ASN A 10 -31.86 -43.11 10.82
CA ASN A 10 -30.98 -42.75 9.72
C ASN A 10 -31.36 -41.52 8.89
N LEU A 11 -31.81 -40.42 9.57
CA LEU A 11 -31.98 -39.14 8.85
C LEU A 11 -31.07 -38.00 9.38
N LYS A 12 -30.15 -38.31 10.31
CA LYS A 12 -29.25 -37.27 10.84
C LYS A 12 -27.86 -37.26 10.20
N CYS A 13 -27.51 -38.28 9.39
CA CYS A 13 -26.15 -38.35 8.80
C CYS A 13 -26.04 -37.61 7.45
N GLY A 14 -27.16 -37.50 6.71
CA GLY A 14 -27.12 -36.83 5.39
C GLY A 14 -27.04 -35.31 5.45
N ILE A 15 -27.70 -34.72 6.45
CA ILE A 15 -27.72 -33.24 6.59
C ILE A 15 -26.38 -32.74 7.15
N CYS A 16 -25.73 -33.46 8.07
CA CYS A 16 -24.41 -33.10 8.55
C CYS A 16 -23.33 -33.21 7.46
N LEU A 17 -23.41 -34.21 6.56
CA LEU A 17 -22.45 -34.34 5.47
C LEU A 17 -22.66 -33.27 4.39
N LEU A 18 -23.89 -32.86 4.11
CA LEU A 18 -24.19 -31.78 3.18
C LEU A 18 -23.77 -30.41 3.71
N VAL A 19 -23.94 -30.15 5.01
CA VAL A 19 -23.48 -28.91 5.66
C VAL A 19 -21.95 -28.87 5.73
N ILE A 20 -21.28 -29.99 6.00
CA ILE A 20 -19.80 -30.05 6.02
C ILE A 20 -19.22 -29.94 4.61
N MET A 21 -19.84 -30.53 3.59
CA MET A 21 -19.44 -30.30 2.20
C MET A 21 -19.69 -28.86 1.74
N PHE A 22 -20.82 -28.25 2.12
CA PHE A 22 -21.11 -26.85 1.76
C PHE A 22 -20.16 -25.86 2.46
N THR A 23 -19.84 -26.09 3.73
CA THR A 23 -18.88 -25.26 4.47
C THR A 23 -17.41 -25.51 4.04
N ALA A 24 -17.06 -26.71 3.58
CA ALA A 24 -15.75 -27.00 3.00
C ALA A 24 -15.63 -26.39 1.59
N PHE A 25 -16.70 -26.42 0.78
CA PHE A 25 -16.71 -25.80 -0.56
C PHE A 25 -16.68 -24.27 -0.48
N THR A 26 -17.48 -23.65 0.43
CA THR A 26 -17.43 -22.19 0.63
C THR A 26 -16.12 -21.72 1.27
N ARG A 27 -15.46 -22.54 2.08
CA ARG A 27 -14.16 -22.20 2.66
C ARG A 27 -13.01 -22.37 1.66
N ALA A 28 -13.09 -23.37 0.76
CA ALA A 28 -12.12 -23.55 -0.33
C ALA A 28 -12.26 -22.48 -1.44
N GLU A 29 -13.50 -22.03 -1.75
CA GLU A 29 -13.71 -20.92 -2.70
C GLU A 29 -13.39 -19.55 -2.09
N ALA A 30 -13.58 -19.33 -0.79
CA ALA A 30 -13.20 -18.09 -0.12
C ALA A 30 -11.67 -17.93 0.02
N GLU A 31 -10.90 -19.03 0.03
CA GLU A 31 -9.43 -18.99 0.04
C GLU A 31 -8.81 -18.78 -1.36
N GLN A 32 -9.57 -18.95 -2.45
CA GLN A 32 -9.05 -18.78 -3.83
C GLN A 32 -9.14 -17.36 -4.38
N THR A 33 -9.78 -16.41 -3.73
CA THR A 33 -9.93 -15.05 -4.22
C THR A 33 -8.82 -14.12 -3.73
N SER A 34 -7.82 -13.88 -4.55
CA SER A 34 -6.96 -12.68 -4.64
C SER A 34 -5.63 -12.63 -3.87
N SER A 35 -5.16 -13.70 -3.24
CA SER A 35 -3.80 -13.68 -2.67
C SER A 35 -2.74 -13.76 -3.78
N LYS A 36 -1.89 -12.73 -3.88
CA LYS A 36 -0.76 -12.76 -4.81
C LYS A 36 0.24 -13.85 -4.42
N THR A 37 0.73 -14.56 -5.42
CA THR A 37 1.74 -15.59 -5.25
C THR A 37 3.14 -15.03 -5.52
N PRO A 38 4.21 -15.67 -5.07
CA PRO A 38 5.58 -15.29 -5.45
C PRO A 38 5.80 -15.28 -6.97
N ASN A 39 5.07 -16.11 -7.74
CA ASN A 39 5.13 -16.10 -9.21
C ASN A 39 4.66 -14.77 -9.80
N GLU A 40 3.54 -14.24 -9.33
CA GLU A 40 2.99 -12.96 -9.81
C GLU A 40 3.89 -11.78 -9.40
N VAL A 41 4.43 -11.82 -8.18
CA VAL A 41 5.41 -10.82 -7.73
C VAL A 41 6.67 -10.88 -8.60
N PHE A 42 7.17 -12.08 -8.91
CA PHE A 42 8.32 -12.26 -9.80
C PHE A 42 8.06 -11.68 -11.19
N MET A 43 6.90 -11.95 -11.78
CA MET A 43 6.53 -11.37 -13.08
C MET A 43 6.53 -9.85 -13.04
N LYS A 44 6.03 -9.26 -11.94
CA LYS A 44 6.02 -7.79 -11.77
C LYS A 44 7.43 -7.22 -11.61
N VAL A 45 8.34 -7.95 -10.95
CA VAL A 45 9.77 -7.59 -10.88
C VAL A 45 10.44 -7.70 -12.25
N MET A 46 10.08 -8.67 -13.08
CA MET A 46 10.59 -8.75 -14.45
C MET A 46 10.12 -7.57 -15.33
N GLU A 47 8.89 -7.08 -15.13
CA GLU A 47 8.43 -5.83 -15.76
C GLU A 47 9.31 -4.64 -15.31
N LEU A 48 9.58 -4.53 -14.01
CA LEU A 48 10.49 -3.51 -13.46
C LEU A 48 11.87 -3.62 -14.08
N LYS A 49 12.42 -4.84 -14.20
CA LYS A 49 13.73 -5.11 -14.81
C LYS A 49 13.80 -4.58 -16.25
N GLN A 50 12.79 -4.88 -17.08
CA GLN A 50 12.73 -4.38 -18.46
C GLN A 50 12.74 -2.84 -18.50
N LYS A 51 11.99 -2.19 -17.64
CA LYS A 51 11.96 -0.72 -17.56
C LYS A 51 13.30 -0.14 -17.11
N VAL A 52 13.98 -0.75 -16.15
CA VAL A 52 15.31 -0.30 -15.70
C VAL A 52 16.38 -0.55 -16.76
N VAL A 53 16.30 -1.64 -17.54
CA VAL A 53 17.18 -1.86 -18.70
C VAL A 53 17.02 -0.71 -19.70
N GLY A 54 15.80 -0.40 -20.13
CA GLY A 54 15.54 0.70 -21.06
C GLY A 54 15.92 2.08 -20.48
N LEU A 55 15.74 2.31 -19.17
CA LEU A 55 16.23 3.53 -18.51
C LEU A 55 17.75 3.66 -18.60
N ARG A 56 18.50 2.58 -18.36
CA ARG A 56 19.96 2.54 -18.47
C ARG A 56 20.44 2.81 -19.89
N GLU A 57 19.79 2.21 -20.88
CA GLU A 57 20.06 2.43 -22.30
C GLU A 57 19.85 3.89 -22.67
N ASN A 58 18.72 4.49 -22.25
CA ASN A 58 18.43 5.90 -22.50
C ASN A 58 19.45 6.87 -21.87
N LEU A 59 19.99 6.50 -20.70
CA LEU A 59 21.03 7.26 -20.00
C LEU A 59 22.46 6.85 -20.40
N SER A 60 22.62 6.04 -21.46
CA SER A 60 23.91 5.58 -22.00
C SER A 60 24.80 4.89 -20.95
N VAL A 61 24.22 4.13 -20.03
CA VAL A 61 24.96 3.36 -19.03
C VAL A 61 25.47 2.07 -19.64
N THR A 62 26.79 1.98 -19.84
CA THR A 62 27.47 0.86 -20.53
C THR A 62 27.94 -0.27 -19.60
N THR A 63 27.85 -0.08 -18.28
CA THR A 63 28.27 -1.13 -17.34
C THR A 63 27.41 -2.39 -17.49
N PRO A 64 28.00 -3.61 -17.41
CA PRO A 64 27.24 -4.83 -17.53
C PRO A 64 26.16 -4.95 -16.46
N TRP A 65 25.13 -5.76 -16.74
CA TRP A 65 24.09 -6.06 -15.74
C TRP A 65 24.72 -6.81 -14.56
N PRO A 66 24.50 -6.35 -13.32
CA PRO A 66 25.09 -6.99 -12.15
C PRO A 66 24.49 -8.38 -11.92
N VAL A 67 25.33 -9.34 -11.58
CA VAL A 67 24.89 -10.67 -11.13
C VAL A 67 25.07 -10.74 -9.62
N VAL A 68 24.03 -11.16 -8.92
CA VAL A 68 24.02 -11.28 -7.47
C VAL A 68 23.92 -12.74 -7.06
N SER A 69 24.91 -13.20 -6.30
CA SER A 69 24.85 -14.50 -5.63
C SER A 69 24.17 -14.30 -4.28
N ILE A 70 22.92 -14.76 -4.16
CA ILE A 70 22.18 -14.70 -2.91
C ILE A 70 22.28 -16.04 -2.21
N ILE A 71 22.59 -15.98 -0.93
CA ILE A 71 22.45 -17.12 -0.03
C ILE A 71 20.98 -17.20 0.35
N SER A 72 20.25 -18.08 -0.32
CA SER A 72 18.79 -18.02 -0.48
C SER A 72 17.98 -18.73 0.60
N THR A 73 18.59 -19.22 1.67
CA THR A 73 17.85 -19.90 2.73
C THR A 73 17.13 -18.89 3.62
N GLY A 74 15.81 -19.02 3.74
CA GLY A 74 15.02 -18.26 4.70
C GLY A 74 14.56 -16.87 4.25
N ILE A 75 14.68 -16.51 2.97
CA ILE A 75 14.10 -15.27 2.44
C ILE A 75 12.56 -15.38 2.39
N THR A 76 11.90 -14.36 2.93
CA THR A 76 10.44 -14.29 3.05
C THR A 76 9.92 -12.97 2.48
N PRO A 77 8.61 -12.78 2.31
CA PRO A 77 8.04 -11.55 1.77
C PRO A 77 8.52 -10.26 2.46
N ARG A 78 8.74 -10.30 3.78
CA ARG A 78 9.24 -9.13 4.53
C ARG A 78 10.62 -8.66 4.08
N HIS A 79 11.52 -9.58 3.74
CA HIS A 79 12.85 -9.24 3.22
C HIS A 79 12.75 -8.64 1.82
N VAL A 80 11.84 -9.17 1.00
CA VAL A 80 11.57 -8.65 -0.35
C VAL A 80 11.01 -7.23 -0.27
N LEU A 81 10.08 -6.96 0.65
CA LEU A 81 9.55 -5.63 0.88
C LEU A 81 10.66 -4.64 1.31
N GLN A 82 11.53 -5.06 2.24
CA GLN A 82 12.66 -4.23 2.68
C GLN A 82 13.60 -3.87 1.52
N LYS A 83 13.90 -4.83 0.64
CA LYS A 83 14.71 -4.58 -0.57
C LYS A 83 13.98 -3.66 -1.56
N SER A 84 12.67 -3.77 -1.66
CA SER A 84 11.85 -2.88 -2.50
C SER A 84 11.86 -1.43 -1.98
N LEU A 85 11.84 -1.24 -0.66
CA LEU A 85 11.94 0.09 -0.04
C LEU A 85 13.32 0.73 -0.25
N GLU A 86 14.40 -0.06 -0.17
CA GLU A 86 15.75 0.40 -0.54
C GLU A 86 15.81 0.87 -1.99
N LEU A 87 15.22 0.09 -2.90
CA LEU A 87 15.17 0.45 -4.32
C LEU A 87 14.35 1.72 -4.54
N LEU A 88 13.25 1.91 -3.81
CA LEU A 88 12.45 3.13 -3.87
C LEU A 88 13.26 4.36 -3.41
N ASP A 89 14.10 4.22 -2.36
CA ASP A 89 15.01 5.31 -1.95
C ASP A 89 16.02 5.65 -3.06
N LYS A 90 16.59 4.64 -3.74
CA LYS A 90 17.49 4.86 -4.88
C LYS A 90 16.76 5.56 -6.04
N ILE A 91 15.53 5.16 -6.36
CA ILE A 91 14.70 5.84 -7.36
C ILE A 91 14.44 7.28 -6.94
N ASN A 92 14.16 7.55 -5.66
CA ASN A 92 13.97 8.90 -5.15
C ASN A 92 15.23 9.76 -5.29
N ARG A 93 16.43 9.19 -5.05
CA ARG A 93 17.71 9.87 -5.32
C ARG A 93 17.89 10.19 -6.80
N LEU A 94 17.54 9.25 -7.69
CA LEU A 94 17.60 9.46 -9.14
C LEU A 94 16.65 10.59 -9.56
N ARG A 95 15.44 10.63 -9.04
CA ARG A 95 14.46 11.72 -9.28
C ARG A 95 15.05 13.09 -8.92
N ARG A 96 15.75 13.18 -7.78
CA ARG A 96 16.46 14.43 -7.37
C ARG A 96 17.54 14.84 -8.36
N ILE A 97 18.37 13.89 -8.81
CA ILE A 97 19.43 14.14 -9.80
C ILE A 97 18.83 14.66 -11.11
N LEU A 98 17.72 14.06 -11.55
CA LEU A 98 17.02 14.43 -12.79
C LEU A 98 16.08 15.65 -12.61
N LYS A 99 16.06 16.28 -11.44
CA LYS A 99 15.18 17.43 -11.11
C LYS A 99 13.68 17.14 -11.28
N LEU A 100 13.27 15.90 -11.09
CA LEU A 100 11.87 15.46 -11.18
C LEU A 100 11.10 15.58 -9.86
N GLY A 101 11.72 16.20 -8.85
CA GLY A 101 11.17 16.31 -7.49
C GLY A 101 11.35 15.02 -6.66
N GLN A 102 10.95 15.09 -5.40
CA GLN A 102 11.10 14.00 -4.45
C GLN A 102 9.77 13.29 -4.20
N ILE A 103 9.87 12.02 -3.79
CA ILE A 103 8.76 11.22 -3.28
C ILE A 103 9.09 10.74 -1.88
N THR A 104 8.08 10.36 -1.10
CA THR A 104 8.32 9.76 0.20
C THR A 104 8.59 8.26 0.08
N VAL A 105 9.55 7.79 0.88
CA VAL A 105 9.77 6.37 1.10
C VAL A 105 9.04 6.02 2.41
N PRO A 106 8.02 5.17 2.38
CA PRO A 106 7.30 4.81 3.59
C PRO A 106 8.23 4.08 4.57
N PRO A 107 8.00 4.21 5.87
CA PRO A 107 8.68 3.38 6.85
C PRO A 107 8.34 1.91 6.63
N TYR A 108 9.24 1.03 7.03
CA TYR A 108 8.94 -0.39 7.02
C TYR A 108 7.79 -0.68 8.00
N PRO A 109 6.73 -1.41 7.58
CA PRO A 109 5.59 -1.67 8.46
C PRO A 109 5.95 -2.64 9.59
N SER A 110 5.54 -2.29 10.83
CA SER A 110 5.69 -3.18 11.99
C SER A 110 4.52 -4.16 12.04
N ARG A 111 4.49 -5.13 11.15
CA ARG A 111 3.52 -6.24 11.07
C ARG A 111 4.03 -7.39 10.20
N GLU A 112 3.30 -8.48 10.11
CA GLU A 112 3.60 -9.53 9.13
C GLU A 112 3.31 -9.03 7.71
N ILE A 113 4.16 -9.44 6.77
CA ILE A 113 4.10 -9.02 5.37
C ILE A 113 3.67 -10.19 4.48
N THR A 114 2.67 -9.94 3.65
CA THR A 114 2.16 -10.89 2.68
C THR A 114 2.72 -10.62 1.27
N PRO A 115 2.63 -11.56 0.32
CA PRO A 115 2.99 -11.31 -1.07
C PRO A 115 2.20 -10.17 -1.73
N ASN A 116 0.99 -9.84 -1.24
CA ASN A 116 0.19 -8.75 -1.76
C ASN A 116 0.88 -7.39 -1.58
N GLU A 117 1.38 -7.11 -0.36
CA GLU A 117 2.07 -5.84 -0.09
C GLU A 117 3.36 -5.72 -0.89
N VAL A 118 4.07 -6.84 -1.05
CA VAL A 118 5.27 -6.86 -1.90
C VAL A 118 4.90 -6.54 -3.35
N TYR A 119 3.82 -7.15 -3.88
CA TYR A 119 3.34 -6.88 -5.23
C TYR A 119 2.98 -5.41 -5.42
N ASP A 120 2.28 -4.81 -4.46
CA ASP A 120 1.89 -3.40 -4.52
C ASP A 120 3.11 -2.47 -4.47
N MET A 121 4.11 -2.78 -3.63
CA MET A 121 5.35 -2.02 -3.59
C MET A 121 6.14 -2.13 -4.89
N VAL A 122 6.26 -3.32 -5.46
CA VAL A 122 6.93 -3.51 -6.77
C VAL A 122 6.14 -2.81 -7.87
N SER A 123 4.81 -2.82 -7.83
CA SER A 123 3.97 -2.06 -8.77
C SER A 123 4.25 -0.56 -8.67
N ARG A 124 4.40 -0.03 -7.44
CA ARG A 124 4.82 1.37 -7.23
C ARG A 124 6.19 1.66 -7.86
N LEU A 125 7.17 0.76 -7.68
CA LEU A 125 8.50 0.92 -8.31
C LEU A 125 8.39 1.00 -9.84
N VAL A 126 7.57 0.13 -10.45
CA VAL A 126 7.30 0.14 -11.90
C VAL A 126 6.71 1.49 -12.34
N ASP A 127 5.73 1.99 -11.59
CA ASP A 127 5.07 3.26 -11.89
C ASP A 127 6.02 4.46 -11.71
N GLU A 128 6.85 4.47 -10.66
CA GLU A 128 7.84 5.56 -10.44
C GLU A 128 8.93 5.57 -11.51
N VAL A 129 9.42 4.40 -11.94
CA VAL A 129 10.38 4.33 -13.07
C VAL A 129 9.73 4.80 -14.36
N ALA A 130 8.45 4.51 -14.59
CA ALA A 130 7.70 5.00 -15.76
C ALA A 130 7.54 6.53 -15.75
N VAL A 131 7.45 7.17 -14.58
CA VAL A 131 7.44 8.64 -14.45
C VAL A 131 8.79 9.24 -14.82
N ILE A 132 9.90 8.56 -14.46
CA ILE A 132 11.26 9.01 -14.82
C ILE A 132 11.48 8.88 -16.32
N HIS A 133 11.09 7.75 -16.90
CA HIS A 133 11.26 7.47 -18.32
C HIS A 133 9.99 6.81 -18.88
N PRO A 134 9.13 7.58 -19.57
CA PRO A 134 7.91 7.06 -20.17
C PRO A 134 8.22 6.04 -21.28
N PHE A 135 7.84 4.80 -21.07
CA PHE A 135 7.97 3.73 -22.06
C PHE A 135 6.71 3.62 -22.91
N LYS A 136 6.87 3.38 -24.21
CA LYS A 136 5.76 2.90 -25.02
C LYS A 136 5.44 1.46 -24.61
N LEU A 137 4.18 1.16 -24.30
CA LEU A 137 3.74 -0.20 -23.93
C LEU A 137 4.15 -1.27 -24.95
N SER A 138 4.23 -0.88 -26.24
CA SER A 138 4.65 -1.76 -27.34
C SER A 138 6.14 -2.16 -27.30
N ALA A 139 6.97 -1.50 -26.49
CA ALA A 139 8.40 -1.80 -26.37
C ALA A 139 8.72 -2.81 -25.25
N LEU A 140 7.73 -3.17 -24.41
CA LEU A 140 7.91 -4.16 -23.36
C LEU A 140 7.64 -5.57 -23.93
N ASN A 141 8.61 -6.45 -23.80
CA ASN A 141 8.42 -7.84 -24.16
C ASN A 141 7.36 -8.49 -23.26
N LYS A 142 6.46 -9.27 -23.85
CA LYS A 142 5.46 -10.02 -23.10
C LYS A 142 6.16 -10.99 -22.15
N ILE A 143 5.96 -10.80 -20.85
CA ILE A 143 6.49 -11.69 -19.82
C ILE A 143 5.64 -12.96 -19.79
N SER A 144 6.26 -14.09 -20.07
CA SER A 144 5.57 -15.39 -20.02
C SER A 144 5.24 -15.76 -18.57
N PRO A 145 4.08 -16.38 -18.30
CA PRO A 145 3.76 -16.89 -16.98
C PRO A 145 4.84 -17.85 -16.46
N VAL A 146 5.23 -17.68 -15.21
CA VAL A 146 6.24 -18.51 -14.54
C VAL A 146 5.60 -19.30 -13.40
N LYS A 147 6.22 -20.46 -13.09
CA LYS A 147 5.80 -21.32 -11.97
C LYS A 147 7.00 -21.65 -11.08
N GLY A 148 6.73 -22.03 -9.84
CA GLY A 148 7.75 -22.51 -8.90
C GLY A 148 8.67 -21.42 -8.35
N LYS A 149 8.33 -20.14 -8.51
CA LYS A 149 9.10 -19.04 -7.92
C LYS A 149 8.85 -18.90 -6.42
N ILE A 150 9.92 -18.64 -5.69
CA ILE A 150 9.93 -18.44 -4.25
C ILE A 150 10.39 -17.00 -3.91
N PRO A 151 10.17 -16.49 -2.70
CA PRO A 151 10.59 -15.14 -2.32
C PRO A 151 12.08 -14.86 -2.55
N ALA A 152 12.94 -15.87 -2.46
CA ALA A 152 14.38 -15.74 -2.73
C ALA A 152 14.69 -15.38 -4.20
N ASP A 153 13.92 -15.93 -5.16
CA ASP A 153 14.07 -15.56 -6.58
C ASP A 153 13.71 -14.09 -6.81
N VAL A 154 12.63 -13.65 -6.17
CA VAL A 154 12.17 -12.25 -6.24
C VAL A 154 13.21 -11.30 -5.63
N TYR A 155 13.74 -11.66 -4.46
CA TYR A 155 14.77 -10.90 -3.75
C TYR A 155 16.04 -10.77 -4.59
N LYS A 156 16.46 -11.85 -5.25
CA LYS A 156 17.63 -11.86 -6.15
C LYS A 156 17.47 -10.85 -7.28
N GLU A 157 16.37 -10.91 -8.02
CA GLU A 157 16.11 -10.00 -9.14
C GLU A 157 16.05 -8.54 -8.66
N LEU A 158 15.38 -8.25 -7.55
CA LEU A 158 15.35 -6.90 -6.97
C LEU A 158 16.75 -6.43 -6.55
N SER A 159 17.59 -7.32 -6.03
CA SER A 159 18.99 -6.98 -5.67
C SER A 159 19.84 -6.67 -6.90
N GLU A 160 19.64 -7.41 -8.00
CA GLU A 160 20.28 -7.11 -9.29
C GLU A 160 19.80 -5.75 -9.83
N ILE A 161 18.50 -5.48 -9.81
CA ILE A 161 17.93 -4.19 -10.23
C ILE A 161 18.47 -3.06 -9.37
N SER A 162 18.51 -3.23 -8.04
CA SER A 162 19.04 -2.23 -7.11
C SER A 162 20.50 -1.87 -7.44
N ARG A 163 21.35 -2.87 -7.71
CA ARG A 163 22.73 -2.64 -8.11
C ARG A 163 22.84 -2.10 -9.54
N ALA A 164 21.91 -2.43 -10.44
CA ALA A 164 21.88 -1.89 -11.79
C ALA A 164 21.56 -0.39 -11.84
N ILE A 165 20.91 0.16 -10.81
CA ILE A 165 20.65 1.60 -10.66
C ILE A 165 21.89 2.35 -10.11
N ASP A 166 22.81 1.70 -9.40
CA ASP A 166 23.97 2.38 -8.80
C ASP A 166 24.81 3.17 -9.83
N PRO A 167 25.18 2.64 -11.01
CA PRO A 167 25.87 3.40 -12.04
C PRO A 167 25.06 4.58 -12.58
N VAL A 168 23.72 4.46 -12.65
CA VAL A 168 22.81 5.57 -13.04
C VAL A 168 22.88 6.72 -12.04
N LEU A 169 23.09 6.40 -10.76
CA LEU A 169 23.29 7.37 -9.69
C LEU A 169 24.73 7.89 -9.58
N GLY A 170 25.65 7.43 -10.44
CA GLY A 170 27.08 7.72 -10.34
C GLY A 170 27.76 7.07 -9.12
N ILE A 171 27.16 6.04 -8.54
CA ILE A 171 27.66 5.33 -7.36
C ILE A 171 28.45 4.10 -7.83
N ARG A 172 29.71 3.96 -7.39
CA ARG A 172 30.56 2.80 -7.68
C ARG A 172 30.33 1.62 -6.72
N GLY A 173 29.19 1.59 -6.03
CA GLY A 173 28.82 0.63 -4.99
C GLY A 173 28.69 1.28 -3.62
N LEU A 174 28.15 0.50 -2.65
CA LEU A 174 27.98 0.96 -1.27
C LEU A 174 29.33 1.08 -0.56
N LYS A 175 29.46 2.13 0.25
CA LYS A 175 30.66 2.43 1.04
C LYS A 175 30.49 1.94 2.49
N PRO A 176 31.56 1.78 3.26
CA PRO A 176 31.47 1.47 4.70
C PRO A 176 30.60 2.46 5.48
N THR A 177 30.56 3.73 5.09
CA THR A 177 29.69 4.76 5.69
C THR A 177 28.20 4.43 5.53
N ASP A 178 27.79 3.87 4.38
CA ASP A 178 26.39 3.45 4.15
C ASP A 178 26.03 2.26 5.05
N VAL A 179 26.97 1.32 5.22
CA VAL A 179 26.84 0.16 6.11
C VAL A 179 26.78 0.61 7.57
N TYR A 180 27.62 1.58 7.94
CA TYR A 180 27.61 2.16 9.27
C TYR A 180 26.25 2.77 9.63
N ALA A 181 25.65 3.52 8.71
CA ALA A 181 24.32 4.09 8.92
C ALA A 181 23.25 3.01 9.22
N GLN A 182 23.34 1.85 8.57
CA GLN A 182 22.44 0.73 8.87
C GLN A 182 22.76 0.06 10.21
N SER A 183 24.06 -0.12 10.55
CA SER A 183 24.46 -0.69 11.83
C SER A 183 24.03 0.19 13.02
N LEU A 184 24.06 1.50 12.84
CA LEU A 184 23.55 2.45 13.84
C LEU A 184 22.04 2.30 14.05
N LYS A 185 21.26 2.20 12.96
CA LYS A 185 19.80 1.94 13.05
C LYS A 185 19.50 0.63 13.79
N VAL A 186 20.26 -0.42 13.51
CA VAL A 186 20.12 -1.72 14.20
C VAL A 186 20.37 -1.54 15.70
N LEU A 187 21.46 -0.87 16.07
CA LEU A 187 21.80 -0.61 17.47
C LEU A 187 20.70 0.19 18.20
N GLU A 188 20.19 1.23 17.57
CA GLU A 188 19.13 2.06 18.14
C GLU A 188 17.81 1.31 18.31
N GLN A 189 17.43 0.48 17.33
CA GLN A 189 16.24 -0.36 17.45
C GLN A 189 16.35 -1.37 18.60
N ILE A 190 17.51 -1.98 18.80
CA ILE A 190 17.73 -2.91 19.91
C ILE A 190 17.70 -2.18 21.26
N ARG A 191 18.32 -1.00 21.35
CA ARG A 191 18.21 -0.16 22.57
C ARG A 191 16.77 0.20 22.90
N PHE A 192 16.01 0.58 21.90
CA PHE A 192 14.60 0.88 22.07
C PHE A 192 13.78 -0.34 22.51
N LEU A 193 14.00 -1.50 21.89
CA LEU A 193 13.37 -2.75 22.30
C LEU A 193 13.70 -3.11 23.76
N ARG A 194 14.96 -2.94 24.19
CA ARG A 194 15.33 -3.13 25.61
C ARG A 194 14.58 -2.17 26.54
N ALA A 195 14.55 -0.89 26.20
CA ALA A 195 13.85 0.12 26.99
C ALA A 195 12.36 -0.19 27.08
N SER A 196 11.72 -0.59 25.98
CA SER A 196 10.29 -0.96 25.97
C SER A 196 9.95 -2.19 26.81
N GLN A 197 10.94 -3.03 27.13
CA GLN A 197 10.82 -4.20 27.99
C GLN A 197 11.32 -3.96 29.42
N ASN A 198 11.62 -2.70 29.78
CA ASN A 198 12.18 -2.33 31.10
C ASN A 198 13.46 -3.09 31.46
N LEU A 199 14.27 -3.44 30.46
CA LEU A 199 15.57 -4.09 30.66
C LEU A 199 16.63 -3.02 30.93
N SER A 200 16.83 -2.69 32.20
CA SER A 200 17.68 -1.58 32.66
C SER A 200 19.15 -1.96 32.88
N GLU A 201 19.54 -3.21 32.68
CA GLU A 201 20.96 -3.61 32.83
C GLU A 201 21.85 -2.79 31.91
N GLU A 202 22.84 -2.12 32.48
CA GLU A 202 23.80 -1.32 31.73
C GLU A 202 24.80 -2.25 31.01
N VAL A 203 24.70 -2.31 29.69
CA VAL A 203 25.69 -3.00 28.85
C VAL A 203 26.72 -2.00 28.39
N LYS A 204 27.95 -2.13 28.87
CA LYS A 204 29.04 -1.23 28.48
C LYS A 204 29.34 -1.36 26.99
N PRO A 205 29.64 -0.22 26.32
CA PRO A 205 30.05 -0.25 24.93
C PRO A 205 31.34 -1.10 24.77
N PRO A 206 31.47 -1.87 23.68
CA PRO A 206 32.69 -2.64 23.41
C PRO A 206 33.89 -1.71 23.15
N THR A 207 35.09 -2.22 23.27
CA THR A 207 36.28 -1.50 22.81
C THR A 207 36.34 -1.46 21.29
N LEU A 208 36.76 -0.35 20.72
CA LEU A 208 36.97 -0.23 19.29
C LEU A 208 38.06 -1.21 18.85
N MET A 209 37.80 -2.00 17.82
CA MET A 209 38.73 -2.98 17.27
C MET A 209 39.24 -2.45 15.91
N GLU A 210 40.56 -2.38 15.74
CA GLU A 210 41.16 -1.92 14.51
C GLU A 210 41.46 -3.04 13.51
N GLY A 211 41.61 -2.67 12.22
CA GLY A 211 42.02 -3.59 11.16
C GLY A 211 40.96 -4.58 10.70
N LYS A 212 39.69 -4.23 10.85
CA LYS A 212 38.58 -5.10 10.43
C LYS A 212 38.22 -4.89 8.96
N HIS A 213 37.63 -5.94 8.38
CA HIS A 213 37.22 -6.00 6.99
C HIS A 213 35.74 -6.35 6.89
N PRO A 214 35.08 -6.14 5.74
CA PRO A 214 33.66 -6.48 5.54
C PRO A 214 33.28 -7.92 5.90
N ASN A 215 34.20 -8.88 5.74
CA ASN A 215 34.01 -10.27 6.17
C ASN A 215 33.72 -10.39 7.69
N HIS A 216 34.40 -9.60 8.51
CA HIS A 216 34.18 -9.57 9.97
C HIS A 216 32.81 -8.94 10.29
N SER A 217 32.43 -7.88 9.58
CA SER A 217 31.14 -7.23 9.74
C SER A 217 29.99 -8.16 9.34
N LEU A 218 30.14 -8.93 8.25
CA LEU A 218 29.15 -9.95 7.85
C LEU A 218 29.01 -11.05 8.91
N LYS A 219 30.14 -11.52 9.45
CA LYS A 219 30.15 -12.51 10.54
C LYS A 219 29.43 -11.99 11.78
N ALA A 220 29.62 -10.72 12.14
CA ALA A 220 28.94 -10.06 13.25
C ALA A 220 27.43 -9.93 12.98
N ALA A 221 27.03 -9.50 11.77
CA ALA A 221 25.62 -9.43 11.37
C ALA A 221 24.93 -10.81 11.47
N TYR A 222 25.58 -11.87 11.02
CA TYR A 222 25.04 -13.23 11.13
C TYR A 222 25.02 -13.76 12.57
N LYS A 223 25.96 -13.34 13.41
CA LYS A 223 25.92 -13.65 14.86
C LYS A 223 24.70 -12.96 15.51
N LEU A 224 24.43 -11.72 15.16
CA LEU A 224 23.25 -11.00 15.61
C LEU A 224 21.95 -11.67 15.11
N LEU A 225 21.91 -12.06 13.83
CA LEU A 225 20.76 -12.75 13.26
C LEU A 225 20.45 -14.07 13.96
N ARG A 226 21.46 -14.80 14.44
CA ARG A 226 21.26 -16.00 15.29
C ARG A 226 20.63 -15.67 16.62
N LYS A 227 21.07 -14.61 17.31
CA LYS A 227 20.42 -14.15 18.56
C LYS A 227 18.97 -13.69 18.32
N ILE A 228 18.72 -13.04 17.20
CA ILE A 228 17.34 -12.69 16.77
C ILE A 228 16.52 -13.97 16.59
N SER A 229 17.05 -14.97 15.88
CA SER A 229 16.38 -16.26 15.67
C SER A 229 16.06 -16.98 16.98
N GLU A 230 16.93 -16.89 18.00
CA GLU A 230 16.68 -17.43 19.35
C GLU A 230 15.53 -16.65 20.03
N SER A 231 15.54 -15.32 19.95
CA SER A 231 14.46 -14.48 20.47
C SER A 231 13.13 -14.77 19.80
N GLU A 232 13.13 -14.98 18.48
CA GLU A 232 11.92 -15.34 17.73
C GLU A 232 11.33 -16.67 18.18
N ARG A 233 12.15 -17.71 18.45
CA ARG A 233 11.67 -18.98 19.02
C ARG A 233 11.01 -18.77 20.38
N ASN A 234 11.65 -17.99 21.26
CA ASN A 234 11.11 -17.69 22.59
C ASN A 234 9.80 -16.87 22.53
N LEU A 235 9.59 -16.11 21.44
CA LEU A 235 8.37 -15.37 21.14
C LEU A 235 7.34 -16.19 20.34
N TRP A 236 7.57 -17.51 20.16
CA TRP A 236 6.74 -18.41 19.37
C TRP A 236 6.52 -17.94 17.93
N MET A 237 7.55 -17.35 17.36
CA MET A 237 7.61 -16.94 15.98
C MET A 237 8.40 -17.94 15.16
N GLN A 238 8.13 -18.01 13.84
CA GLN A 238 8.99 -18.78 12.95
C GLN A 238 10.39 -18.14 12.91
N PRO A 239 11.45 -18.85 13.30
CA PRO A 239 12.79 -18.28 13.38
C PRO A 239 13.36 -18.01 11.99
N VAL A 240 14.09 -16.92 11.87
CA VAL A 240 14.85 -16.60 10.66
C VAL A 240 16.04 -17.55 10.51
N SER A 241 16.30 -17.97 9.27
CA SER A 241 17.47 -18.79 8.95
C SER A 241 18.72 -17.91 8.80
N THR A 242 19.82 -18.34 9.42
CA THR A 242 21.12 -17.66 9.23
C THR A 242 21.88 -18.31 8.09
N PRO A 243 22.28 -17.55 7.07
CA PRO A 243 23.07 -18.07 5.96
C PRO A 243 24.49 -18.52 6.40
N GLU A 244 25.11 -19.36 5.58
CA GLU A 244 26.54 -19.68 5.76
C GLU A 244 27.43 -18.51 5.36
N ILE A 245 28.59 -18.37 6.00
CA ILE A 245 29.56 -17.33 5.69
C ILE A 245 30.32 -17.72 4.42
N PRO A 246 30.25 -16.89 3.35
CA PRO A 246 30.98 -17.20 2.12
C PRO A 246 32.49 -17.23 2.32
N LYS A 247 33.16 -18.21 1.70
CA LYS A 247 34.65 -18.34 1.72
C LYS A 247 35.31 -17.46 0.65
N ARG A 248 34.93 -16.18 0.57
CA ARG A 248 35.45 -15.20 -0.39
C ARG A 248 35.50 -13.81 0.22
N ILE A 249 36.11 -12.88 -0.48
CA ILE A 249 36.09 -11.46 -0.10
C ILE A 249 34.64 -10.94 -0.21
N ILE A 250 34.19 -10.26 0.82
CA ILE A 250 32.87 -9.70 0.95
C ILE A 250 32.91 -8.21 0.63
N ALA A 251 31.99 -7.75 -0.21
CA ALA A 251 31.81 -6.32 -0.49
C ALA A 251 30.94 -5.64 0.59
N PRO A 252 31.10 -4.34 0.85
CA PRO A 252 30.24 -3.60 1.80
C PRO A 252 28.74 -3.75 1.52
N GLY A 253 28.34 -3.87 0.25
CA GLY A 253 26.94 -4.06 -0.14
C GLY A 253 26.33 -5.37 0.37
N GLU A 254 27.11 -6.42 0.57
CA GLU A 254 26.63 -7.69 1.11
C GLU A 254 26.38 -7.61 2.62
N VAL A 255 27.22 -6.83 3.33
CA VAL A 255 26.99 -6.52 4.75
C VAL A 255 25.73 -5.67 4.90
N TYR A 256 25.57 -4.68 4.01
CA TYR A 256 24.38 -3.84 3.97
C TYR A 256 23.10 -4.69 3.79
N ASP A 257 23.09 -5.62 2.83
CA ASP A 257 21.98 -6.54 2.57
C ASP A 257 21.65 -7.40 3.81
N ALA A 258 22.69 -7.90 4.51
CA ALA A 258 22.49 -8.66 5.75
C ALA A 258 21.87 -7.80 6.87
N LEU A 259 22.27 -6.52 6.99
CA LEU A 259 21.69 -5.60 7.97
C LEU A 259 20.24 -5.22 7.63
N GLN A 260 19.87 -5.18 6.35
CA GLN A 260 18.49 -4.98 5.95
C GLN A 260 17.60 -6.16 6.41
N ILE A 261 18.10 -7.39 6.33
CA ILE A 261 17.41 -8.58 6.87
C ILE A 261 17.26 -8.45 8.39
N VAL A 262 18.33 -8.09 9.10
CA VAL A 262 18.30 -7.87 10.56
C VAL A 262 17.24 -6.82 10.93
N LEU A 263 17.18 -5.70 10.22
CA LEU A 263 16.18 -4.65 10.48
C LEU A 263 14.75 -5.14 10.25
N ALA A 264 14.51 -5.93 9.20
CA ALA A 264 13.19 -6.49 8.93
C ALA A 264 12.74 -7.45 10.05
N GLU A 265 13.64 -8.26 10.61
CA GLU A 265 13.32 -9.15 11.73
C GLU A 265 13.13 -8.38 13.05
N LEU A 266 13.89 -7.33 13.30
CA LEU A 266 13.65 -6.45 14.46
C LEU A 266 12.28 -5.77 14.40
N GLU A 267 11.83 -5.31 13.23
CA GLU A 267 10.47 -4.78 13.05
C GLU A 267 9.40 -5.86 13.34
N ARG A 268 9.67 -7.11 12.95
CA ARG A 268 8.78 -8.24 13.25
C ARG A 268 8.72 -8.55 14.76
N ILE A 269 9.86 -8.48 15.45
CA ILE A 269 9.90 -8.61 16.93
C ILE A 269 9.13 -7.46 17.59
N LYS A 270 9.32 -6.22 17.12
CA LYS A 270 8.57 -5.05 17.62
C LYS A 270 7.06 -5.28 17.49
N PHE A 271 6.62 -5.73 16.33
CA PHE A 271 5.22 -6.09 16.09
C PHE A 271 4.72 -7.14 17.09
N ARG A 272 5.49 -8.22 17.27
CA ARG A 272 5.15 -9.30 18.22
C ARG A 272 5.05 -8.83 19.67
N LEU A 273 5.87 -7.83 20.04
CA LEU A 273 5.87 -7.24 21.37
C LEU A 273 4.87 -6.07 21.53
N GLY A 274 4.11 -5.73 20.49
CA GLY A 274 3.16 -4.61 20.52
C GLY A 274 3.84 -3.25 20.68
N VAL A 275 5.06 -3.08 20.18
CA VAL A 275 5.87 -1.88 20.35
C VAL A 275 5.94 -1.12 19.05
N GLU A 276 5.41 0.10 19.03
CA GLU A 276 5.44 0.98 17.87
C GLU A 276 6.30 2.21 18.12
N ARG A 277 7.36 2.38 17.35
CA ARG A 277 8.10 3.64 17.24
C ARG A 277 8.75 3.74 15.88
N ARG A 278 8.67 4.93 15.29
CA ARG A 278 9.41 5.26 14.06
C ARG A 278 10.77 5.82 14.41
N PHE A 279 11.80 5.33 13.74
CA PHE A 279 13.15 5.86 13.87
C PHE A 279 13.42 6.87 12.76
N LYS A 280 13.89 8.06 13.14
CA LYS A 280 14.45 9.01 12.18
C LYS A 280 15.85 8.52 11.80
N THR A 281 16.17 8.57 10.51
CA THR A 281 17.53 8.30 10.05
C THR A 281 18.39 9.49 10.43
N GLU A 282 19.34 9.31 11.33
CA GLU A 282 20.34 10.32 11.62
C GLU A 282 21.31 10.47 10.44
N LYS A 283 21.73 11.69 10.18
CA LYS A 283 22.72 11.97 9.16
C LYS A 283 24.10 11.57 9.69
N VAL A 284 24.73 10.61 9.05
CA VAL A 284 26.09 10.18 9.40
C VAL A 284 27.08 11.21 8.89
N GLU A 285 27.89 11.75 9.80
CA GLU A 285 28.97 12.68 9.48
C GLU A 285 30.32 11.96 9.39
N GLY A 286 31.17 12.43 8.50
CA GLY A 286 32.52 11.91 8.29
C GLY A 286 32.59 10.57 7.57
N VAL A 287 33.82 10.11 7.33
CA VAL A 287 34.13 8.82 6.70
C VAL A 287 34.16 7.74 7.77
N LYS A 288 33.45 6.65 7.55
CA LYS A 288 33.37 5.50 8.46
C LYS A 288 34.10 4.30 7.87
N SER A 289 34.67 3.48 8.74
CA SER A 289 35.41 2.27 8.42
C SER A 289 34.61 1.00 8.77
N PRO A 290 35.05 -0.19 8.33
CA PRO A 290 34.51 -1.45 8.82
C PRO A 290 34.67 -1.64 10.34
N ASP A 291 35.66 -1.01 10.98
CA ASP A 291 35.87 -1.06 12.43
C ASP A 291 34.71 -0.40 13.18
N ASP A 292 34.24 0.77 12.69
CA ASP A 292 33.09 1.48 13.22
C ASP A 292 31.80 0.63 13.09
N VAL A 293 31.65 -0.08 11.97
CA VAL A 293 30.51 -0.98 11.75
C VAL A 293 30.51 -2.12 12.75
N ILE A 294 31.67 -2.74 12.97
CA ILE A 294 31.81 -3.85 13.93
C ILE A 294 31.57 -3.38 15.35
N TYR A 295 32.03 -2.18 15.71
CA TYR A 295 31.76 -1.59 17.02
C TYR A 295 30.24 -1.55 17.30
N ASN A 296 29.45 -1.01 16.37
CA ASN A 296 28.01 -0.97 16.51
C ASN A 296 27.38 -2.35 16.57
N LEU A 297 27.84 -3.29 15.72
CA LEU A 297 27.29 -4.65 15.70
C LEU A 297 27.68 -5.47 16.93
N ALA A 298 28.89 -5.33 17.45
CA ALA A 298 29.29 -5.95 18.70
C ALA A 298 28.43 -5.47 19.85
N TRP A 299 28.21 -4.17 19.94
CA TRP A 299 27.34 -3.60 20.96
C TRP A 299 25.87 -4.07 20.80
N ALA A 300 25.37 -4.10 19.58
CA ALA A 300 24.05 -4.63 19.27
C ALA A 300 23.90 -6.11 19.67
N ILE A 301 24.93 -6.93 19.44
CA ILE A 301 24.96 -8.33 19.86
C ILE A 301 24.89 -8.46 21.39
N ASP A 302 25.62 -7.64 22.11
CA ASP A 302 25.65 -7.70 23.59
C ASP A 302 24.37 -7.12 24.20
N LEU A 303 23.79 -6.12 23.56
CA LEU A 303 22.51 -5.54 23.94
C LEU A 303 21.30 -6.41 23.59
N MET A 304 21.38 -7.30 22.58
CA MET A 304 20.24 -8.10 22.12
C MET A 304 19.77 -9.04 23.23
N PRO A 305 18.59 -8.82 23.81
CA PRO A 305 18.09 -9.65 24.89
C PRO A 305 17.48 -10.94 24.36
N SER A 306 17.38 -11.93 25.25
CA SER A 306 16.51 -13.08 25.03
C SER A 306 15.10 -12.70 25.47
N PHE A 307 14.24 -12.35 24.52
CA PHE A 307 12.84 -12.05 24.81
C PHE A 307 12.07 -13.32 25.22
N SER A 308 11.12 -13.19 26.14
CA SER A 308 10.20 -14.27 26.54
C SER A 308 8.79 -13.72 26.68
N LEU A 309 7.79 -14.51 26.26
CA LEU A 309 6.38 -14.19 26.42
C LEU A 309 5.81 -14.61 27.78
N GLU A 310 6.54 -15.39 28.59
CA GLU A 310 6.01 -15.99 29.82
C GLU A 310 5.41 -15.01 30.82
N LYS A 311 5.83 -13.74 30.79
CA LYS A 311 5.30 -12.69 31.66
C LYS A 311 4.12 -11.90 31.06
N ARG A 312 3.78 -12.08 29.78
CA ARG A 312 2.81 -11.22 29.06
C ARG A 312 1.62 -11.95 28.42
N LEU A 313 1.54 -13.26 28.49
CA LEU A 313 0.43 -14.03 27.90
C LEU A 313 -0.95 -13.70 28.48
N VAL A 314 -1.02 -12.99 29.61
CA VAL A 314 -2.27 -12.63 30.29
C VAL A 314 -2.97 -11.40 29.66
N GLU A 315 -2.25 -10.57 28.88
CA GLU A 315 -2.79 -9.30 28.34
C GLU A 315 -2.79 -9.20 26.80
N TYR A 316 -2.36 -10.24 26.07
CA TYR A 316 -2.33 -10.18 24.62
C TYR A 316 -3.70 -10.49 24.02
N ASN A 317 -4.49 -9.46 23.87
CA ASN A 317 -5.62 -9.47 22.95
C ASN A 317 -5.05 -9.40 21.52
N THR A 318 -5.28 -10.44 20.72
CA THR A 318 -4.85 -10.50 19.30
C THR A 318 -5.41 -9.33 18.47
N GLU A 319 -6.41 -8.62 18.99
CA GLU A 319 -6.98 -7.40 18.40
C GLU A 319 -6.01 -6.21 18.40
N SER A 320 -4.99 -6.17 19.28
CA SER A 320 -4.00 -5.08 19.31
C SER A 320 -3.00 -5.10 18.15
N LEU A 321 -2.95 -6.19 17.39
CA LEU A 321 -2.00 -6.36 16.27
C LEU A 321 -2.52 -5.85 14.93
N THR A 322 -3.82 -5.59 14.82
CA THR A 322 -4.47 -5.02 13.63
C THR A 322 -4.88 -3.58 13.89
N LYS A 323 -4.77 -2.73 12.87
CA LYS A 323 -5.27 -1.36 13.00
C LYS A 323 -6.79 -1.37 12.98
N THR A 324 -7.39 -0.57 13.87
CA THR A 324 -8.82 -0.36 13.96
C THR A 324 -9.21 0.99 13.35
N PRO A 325 -10.49 1.26 13.13
CA PRO A 325 -10.93 2.60 12.72
C PRO A 325 -10.48 3.72 13.68
N ASP A 326 -10.30 3.44 14.98
CA ASP A 326 -9.78 4.41 15.96
C ASP A 326 -8.37 4.87 15.62
N HIS A 327 -7.48 3.94 15.25
CA HIS A 327 -6.12 4.27 14.80
C HIS A 327 -6.12 5.10 13.51
N VAL A 328 -7.01 4.74 12.57
CA VAL A 328 -7.15 5.51 11.32
C VAL A 328 -7.72 6.90 11.60
N TYR A 329 -8.67 7.01 12.52
CA TYR A 329 -9.23 8.28 12.94
C TYR A 329 -8.15 9.18 13.56
N ALA A 330 -7.27 8.62 14.40
CA ALA A 330 -6.18 9.35 15.04
C ALA A 330 -5.23 9.99 14.02
N ILE A 331 -4.77 9.23 13.01
CA ILE A 331 -3.88 9.77 11.97
C ILE A 331 -4.61 10.80 11.09
N THR A 332 -5.88 10.60 10.77
CA THR A 332 -6.65 11.56 9.98
C THR A 332 -6.98 12.84 10.74
N ASP A 333 -7.19 12.76 12.04
CA ASP A 333 -7.35 13.91 12.93
C ASP A 333 -6.03 14.73 13.05
N HIS A 334 -4.89 14.02 13.10
CA HIS A 334 -3.58 14.65 13.05
C HIS A 334 -3.38 15.44 11.75
N ILE A 335 -3.61 14.83 10.60
CA ILE A 335 -3.54 15.49 9.29
C ILE A 335 -4.46 16.71 9.23
N LEU A 336 -5.69 16.58 9.75
CA LEU A 336 -6.65 17.68 9.80
C LEU A 336 -6.13 18.88 10.61
N LYS A 337 -5.53 18.62 11.78
CA LYS A 337 -4.92 19.65 12.64
C LYS A 337 -3.73 20.32 11.97
N GLU A 338 -2.86 19.55 11.32
CA GLU A 338 -1.73 20.09 10.55
C GLU A 338 -2.18 21.02 9.43
N LEU A 339 -3.18 20.61 8.63
CA LEU A 339 -3.72 21.43 7.56
C LEU A 339 -4.39 22.71 8.08
N LEU A 340 -5.09 22.65 9.21
CA LEU A 340 -5.68 23.85 9.84
C LEU A 340 -4.59 24.80 10.33
N LYS A 341 -3.50 24.29 10.93
CA LYS A 341 -2.34 25.09 11.34
C LYS A 341 -1.63 25.67 10.12
N TYR A 342 -1.39 24.87 9.08
CA TYR A 342 -0.83 25.32 7.80
C TYR A 342 -1.61 26.49 7.21
N ARG A 343 -2.93 26.37 7.10
CA ARG A 343 -3.79 27.43 6.55
C ARG A 343 -3.70 28.72 7.36
N ARG A 344 -3.66 28.61 8.70
CA ARG A 344 -3.50 29.76 9.61
C ARG A 344 -2.18 30.49 9.35
N ILE A 345 -1.07 29.75 9.28
CA ILE A 345 0.27 30.31 9.06
C ILE A 345 0.34 30.98 7.67
N ARG A 346 -0.28 30.36 6.66
CA ARG A 346 -0.33 30.91 5.29
C ARG A 346 -1.36 32.02 5.10
N GLY A 347 -2.13 32.38 6.13
CA GLY A 347 -3.16 33.43 6.03
C GLY A 347 -4.33 33.09 5.08
N ILE A 348 -4.60 31.79 4.85
CA ILE A 348 -5.68 31.36 3.94
C ILE A 348 -7.03 31.59 4.60
N GLN A 349 -7.78 32.60 4.14
CA GLN A 349 -9.08 33.01 4.68
C GLN A 349 -10.26 32.26 4.04
N ALA A 350 -10.07 31.60 2.90
CA ALA A 350 -11.13 30.85 2.24
C ALA A 350 -11.79 29.86 3.20
N ARG A 351 -13.12 29.85 3.30
CA ARG A 351 -13.85 28.93 4.17
C ARG A 351 -14.00 27.57 3.46
N PRO A 352 -13.61 26.45 4.12
CA PRO A 352 -13.88 25.14 3.57
C PRO A 352 -15.38 24.87 3.59
N ARG A 353 -15.86 24.05 2.67
CA ARG A 353 -17.26 23.59 2.65
C ARG A 353 -17.56 22.76 3.90
N VAL A 354 -18.82 22.80 4.34
CA VAL A 354 -19.30 21.99 5.46
C VAL A 354 -19.49 20.55 5.04
N VAL A 355 -18.96 19.64 5.82
CA VAL A 355 -19.10 18.19 5.60
C VAL A 355 -20.17 17.65 6.54
N GLN A 356 -21.08 16.88 5.98
CA GLN A 356 -22.12 16.20 6.73
C GLN A 356 -21.63 14.87 7.28
N LYS A 357 -22.14 14.47 8.45
CA LYS A 357 -21.80 13.19 9.06
C LYS A 357 -22.34 12.05 8.18
N GLN A 358 -21.47 11.09 7.88
CA GLN A 358 -21.81 9.91 7.12
C GLN A 358 -22.09 8.72 8.02
N THR A 359 -22.80 7.72 7.51
CA THR A 359 -23.12 6.48 8.22
C THR A 359 -22.93 5.26 7.33
N SER A 360 -22.60 4.13 7.95
CA SER A 360 -22.58 2.80 7.30
C SER A 360 -21.59 2.66 6.13
N LEU A 361 -20.53 3.47 6.08
CA LEU A 361 -19.44 3.33 5.13
C LEU A 361 -18.44 2.26 5.60
N SER A 362 -17.73 1.65 4.64
CA SER A 362 -16.73 0.62 4.88
C SER A 362 -15.31 1.13 4.61
N PRO A 363 -14.26 0.40 5.03
CA PRO A 363 -12.87 0.82 4.81
C PRO A 363 -12.53 1.09 3.33
N ARG A 364 -13.10 0.37 2.36
CA ARG A 364 -12.86 0.61 0.92
C ARG A 364 -13.30 2.00 0.46
N HIS A 365 -14.41 2.51 1.00
CA HIS A 365 -14.87 3.87 0.70
C HIS A 365 -13.92 4.93 1.25
N VAL A 366 -13.41 4.71 2.47
CA VAL A 366 -12.40 5.58 3.09
C VAL A 366 -11.12 5.57 2.27
N TYR A 367 -10.67 4.39 1.84
CA TYR A 367 -9.48 4.24 1.00
C TYR A 367 -9.62 5.03 -0.31
N GLN A 368 -10.76 4.88 -0.98
CA GLN A 368 -11.04 5.60 -2.24
C GLN A 368 -11.04 7.13 -2.00
N LYS A 369 -11.60 7.59 -0.88
CA LYS A 369 -11.60 9.03 -0.54
C LYS A 369 -10.20 9.57 -0.23
N ILE A 370 -9.33 8.76 0.35
CA ILE A 370 -7.91 9.13 0.53
C ILE A 370 -7.21 9.26 -0.84
N LEU A 371 -7.51 8.39 -1.82
CA LEU A 371 -6.96 8.52 -3.17
C LEU A 371 -7.33 9.85 -3.82
N GLU A 372 -8.53 10.35 -3.62
CA GLU A 372 -8.94 11.69 -4.05
C GLU A 372 -8.05 12.79 -3.41
N CYS A 373 -7.74 12.68 -2.12
CA CYS A 373 -6.82 13.62 -1.46
C CYS A 373 -5.43 13.58 -2.10
N PHE A 374 -4.94 12.43 -2.52
CA PHE A 374 -3.67 12.32 -3.25
C PHE A 374 -3.69 13.06 -4.59
N GLU A 375 -4.80 13.06 -5.32
CA GLU A 375 -4.94 13.84 -6.55
C GLU A 375 -4.78 15.35 -6.28
N LYS A 376 -5.34 15.84 -5.16
CA LYS A 376 -5.19 17.23 -4.73
C LYS A 376 -3.76 17.55 -4.24
N VAL A 377 -3.17 16.66 -3.46
CA VAL A 377 -1.77 16.80 -3.02
C VAL A 377 -0.80 16.79 -4.21
N ALA A 378 -1.09 16.01 -5.26
CA ALA A 378 -0.28 16.04 -6.47
C ALA A 378 -0.24 17.44 -7.12
N ARG A 379 -1.37 18.14 -7.17
CA ARG A 379 -1.44 19.53 -7.66
C ARG A 379 -0.65 20.49 -6.76
N ILE A 380 -0.76 20.34 -5.42
CA ILE A 380 0.04 21.14 -4.48
C ILE A 380 1.54 20.89 -4.68
N ARG A 381 1.94 19.63 -4.87
CA ARG A 381 3.34 19.25 -5.14
C ARG A 381 3.89 19.93 -6.39
N GLU A 382 3.11 19.96 -7.46
CA GLU A 382 3.49 20.67 -8.70
C GLU A 382 3.66 22.18 -8.44
N GLN A 383 2.75 22.81 -7.70
CA GLN A 383 2.84 24.23 -7.34
C GLN A 383 4.08 24.59 -6.52
N VAL A 384 4.52 23.70 -5.62
CA VAL A 384 5.73 23.91 -4.80
C VAL A 384 7.01 23.37 -5.43
N GLY A 385 6.97 22.92 -6.69
CA GLY A 385 8.15 22.46 -7.44
C GLY A 385 8.61 21.03 -7.13
N LEU A 386 7.79 20.23 -6.47
CA LEU A 386 8.11 18.81 -6.17
C LEU A 386 7.87 17.86 -7.36
N GLY A 387 7.36 18.37 -8.47
CA GLY A 387 7.18 17.61 -9.71
C GLY A 387 6.15 16.49 -9.64
N LYS A 388 5.97 15.80 -10.77
CA LYS A 388 5.05 14.66 -10.92
C LYS A 388 5.55 13.43 -10.17
N TRP A 389 4.63 12.59 -9.75
CA TRP A 389 4.86 11.32 -9.05
C TRP A 389 3.80 10.29 -9.43
N ALA A 390 4.03 9.02 -9.09
CA ALA A 390 3.06 7.97 -9.31
C ALA A 390 1.99 8.01 -8.21
N LEU A 391 0.75 8.35 -8.59
CA LEU A 391 -0.38 8.32 -7.68
C LEU A 391 -0.65 6.87 -7.21
N PRO A 392 -0.98 6.69 -5.93
CA PRO A 392 -1.41 5.38 -5.45
C PRO A 392 -2.71 4.96 -6.13
N LYS A 393 -2.85 3.65 -6.35
CA LYS A 393 -4.04 3.05 -6.98
C LYS A 393 -4.76 2.18 -5.97
N HIS A 394 -6.08 2.03 -6.15
CA HIS A 394 -6.85 1.12 -5.32
C HIS A 394 -6.37 -0.33 -5.55
N PRO A 395 -5.94 -1.05 -4.52
CA PRO A 395 -5.51 -2.43 -4.69
C PRO A 395 -6.70 -3.34 -4.98
N LEU A 396 -6.47 -4.39 -5.79
CA LEU A 396 -7.47 -5.41 -6.12
C LEU A 396 -7.48 -6.50 -5.04
N ARG A 397 -7.89 -6.13 -3.85
CA ARG A 397 -8.10 -7.01 -2.69
C ARG A 397 -9.08 -6.37 -1.72
N GLU A 398 -9.52 -7.13 -0.74
CA GLU A 398 -10.28 -6.59 0.37
C GLU A 398 -9.48 -5.52 1.12
N ILE A 399 -10.14 -4.44 1.48
CA ILE A 399 -9.56 -3.32 2.23
C ILE A 399 -9.98 -3.41 3.68
N THR A 400 -9.00 -3.55 4.56
CA THR A 400 -9.16 -3.55 6.01
C THR A 400 -8.77 -2.18 6.60
N PRO A 401 -9.07 -1.88 7.86
CA PRO A 401 -8.59 -0.66 8.50
C PRO A 401 -7.05 -0.51 8.49
N THR A 402 -6.30 -1.62 8.43
CA THR A 402 -4.84 -1.58 8.35
C THR A 402 -4.36 -0.96 7.03
N GLU A 403 -4.92 -1.35 5.88
CA GLU A 403 -4.59 -0.73 4.59
C GLU A 403 -4.98 0.74 4.56
N VAL A 404 -6.13 1.08 5.17
CA VAL A 404 -6.55 2.49 5.27
C VAL A 404 -5.58 3.30 6.13
N TYR A 405 -5.09 2.72 7.23
CA TYR A 405 -4.08 3.36 8.09
C TYR A 405 -2.78 3.62 7.32
N GLU A 406 -2.29 2.65 6.57
CA GLU A 406 -1.04 2.79 5.80
C GLU A 406 -1.14 3.83 4.69
N ILE A 407 -2.26 3.87 3.98
CA ILE A 407 -2.44 4.90 2.94
C ILE A 407 -2.63 6.30 3.56
N ALA A 408 -3.24 6.41 4.74
CA ALA A 408 -3.34 7.67 5.48
C ALA A 408 -1.97 8.16 5.96
N ILE A 409 -1.11 7.27 6.48
CA ILE A 409 0.29 7.60 6.82
C ILE A 409 1.08 8.08 5.59
N ARG A 410 0.84 7.48 4.44
CA ARG A 410 1.47 7.93 3.20
C ARG A 410 1.01 9.33 2.84
N LEU A 411 -0.29 9.64 2.97
CA LEU A 411 -0.83 10.99 2.75
C LEU A 411 -0.18 12.01 3.68
N ASP A 412 -0.09 11.70 4.97
CA ASP A 412 0.59 12.48 6.00
C ASP A 412 2.06 12.77 5.62
N SER A 413 2.79 11.72 5.22
CA SER A 413 4.19 11.85 4.82
C SER A 413 4.38 12.75 3.59
N GLU A 414 3.48 12.68 2.60
CA GLU A 414 3.54 13.53 1.41
C GLU A 414 3.21 14.99 1.73
N LEU A 415 2.27 15.24 2.63
CA LEU A 415 2.00 16.59 3.14
C LEU A 415 3.20 17.13 3.92
N GLY A 416 3.81 16.30 4.78
CA GLY A 416 5.05 16.64 5.48
C GLY A 416 6.20 17.02 4.53
N LEU A 417 6.29 16.35 3.37
CA LEU A 417 7.26 16.72 2.34
C LEU A 417 6.94 18.09 1.72
N VAL A 418 5.67 18.38 1.46
CA VAL A 418 5.23 19.71 0.99
C VAL A 418 5.60 20.77 2.01
N TYR A 419 5.28 20.57 3.30
CA TYR A 419 5.59 21.52 4.38
C TYR A 419 7.09 21.76 4.52
N ASN A 420 7.91 20.72 4.41
CA ASN A 420 9.36 20.84 4.42
C ASN A 420 9.89 21.69 3.26
N THR A 421 9.34 21.47 2.07
CA THR A 421 9.79 22.15 0.85
C THR A 421 9.56 23.66 0.92
N ILE A 422 8.51 24.08 1.61
CA ILE A 422 8.18 25.51 1.80
C ILE A 422 8.71 26.10 3.12
N GLY A 423 9.56 25.35 3.84
CA GLY A 423 10.25 25.83 5.05
C GLY A 423 9.42 25.82 6.33
N MET A 424 8.26 25.17 6.37
CA MET A 424 7.32 25.22 7.50
C MET A 424 7.44 24.04 8.49
N LYS A 425 8.47 23.21 8.35
CA LYS A 425 8.62 21.99 9.19
C LYS A 425 8.75 22.30 10.68
N SER A 426 9.52 23.30 11.05
CA SER A 426 9.74 23.68 12.46
C SER A 426 8.47 24.19 13.13
N GLU A 427 7.64 24.92 12.40
CA GLU A 427 6.41 25.52 12.90
C GLU A 427 5.29 24.48 13.11
N LEU A 428 5.31 23.38 12.30
CA LEU A 428 4.35 22.28 12.42
C LEU A 428 4.82 21.20 13.41
N ALA A 429 6.13 21.12 13.69
CA ALA A 429 6.70 20.12 14.60
C ALA A 429 6.26 20.24 16.07
N GLU A 430 5.61 21.34 16.46
CA GLU A 430 4.99 21.50 17.78
C GLU A 430 3.68 20.70 17.95
N LEU A 431 3.14 20.14 16.88
CA LEU A 431 2.04 19.18 16.99
C LEU A 431 2.65 17.84 17.40
N ASP A 432 2.36 17.45 18.63
CA ASP A 432 2.87 16.22 19.23
C ASP A 432 2.54 15.02 18.30
N PRO A 433 3.53 14.21 17.92
CA PRO A 433 3.29 12.97 17.18
C PRO A 433 2.59 11.88 18.01
N ASP A 434 2.41 12.10 19.33
CA ASP A 434 1.58 11.21 20.14
C ASP A 434 0.13 11.34 19.67
N LEU A 435 -0.26 10.39 18.83
CA LEU A 435 -1.62 10.33 18.31
C LEU A 435 -2.60 10.17 19.48
N ALA A 436 -3.58 11.06 19.54
CA ALA A 436 -4.62 10.96 20.56
C ALA A 436 -5.31 9.59 20.49
N LEU A 437 -5.52 8.97 21.64
CA LEU A 437 -6.28 7.73 21.73
C LEU A 437 -7.77 8.06 21.54
N PHE A 438 -8.38 7.40 20.57
CA PHE A 438 -9.81 7.46 20.30
C PHE A 438 -10.43 6.09 20.53
N THR A 439 -11.70 6.06 20.85
CA THR A 439 -12.52 4.84 21.01
C THR A 439 -13.80 4.97 20.22
N ASP A 440 -14.36 3.85 19.81
CA ASP A 440 -15.68 3.74 19.17
C ASP A 440 -15.81 4.49 17.82
N LYS A 441 -14.69 4.73 17.13
CA LYS A 441 -14.71 5.33 15.80
C LYS A 441 -15.08 4.29 14.74
N THR A 442 -15.88 4.73 13.78
CA THR A 442 -16.33 3.92 12.65
C THR A 442 -15.61 4.35 11.35
N PRO A 443 -15.61 3.52 10.30
CA PRO A 443 -15.13 3.95 8.98
C PRO A 443 -15.83 5.22 8.47
N SER A 444 -17.10 5.44 8.85
CA SER A 444 -17.85 6.65 8.49
C SER A 444 -17.33 7.91 9.19
N ASP A 445 -16.87 7.81 10.44
CA ASP A 445 -16.24 8.93 11.15
C ASP A 445 -14.91 9.29 10.50
N VAL A 446 -14.12 8.27 10.12
CA VAL A 446 -12.86 8.44 9.39
C VAL A 446 -13.13 9.09 8.02
N PHE A 447 -14.11 8.60 7.27
CA PHE A 447 -14.49 9.17 5.98
C PHE A 447 -14.84 10.66 6.11
N THR A 448 -15.59 11.01 7.14
CA THR A 448 -15.98 12.40 7.43
C THR A 448 -14.74 13.28 7.67
N ASN A 449 -13.71 12.78 8.38
CA ASN A 449 -12.44 13.49 8.55
C ASN A 449 -11.67 13.65 7.22
N ILE A 450 -11.57 12.59 6.43
CA ILE A 450 -10.89 12.66 5.12
C ILE A 450 -11.62 13.62 4.18
N TRP A 451 -12.94 13.65 4.23
CA TRP A 451 -13.72 14.60 3.43
C TRP A 451 -13.45 16.06 3.83
N LYS A 452 -13.32 16.35 5.15
CA LYS A 452 -12.88 17.68 5.63
C LYS A 452 -11.46 18.00 5.13
N ILE A 453 -10.54 17.03 5.18
CA ILE A 453 -9.17 17.17 4.65
C ILE A 453 -9.22 17.54 3.17
N SER A 454 -10.02 16.83 2.38
CA SER A 454 -10.21 17.11 0.95
C SER A 454 -10.63 18.56 0.69
N TYR A 455 -11.60 19.08 1.44
CA TYR A 455 -12.05 20.47 1.29
C TYR A 455 -11.05 21.51 1.80
N LEU A 456 -10.25 21.18 2.80
CA LEU A 456 -9.15 22.03 3.23
C LEU A 456 -8.06 22.10 2.15
N LEU A 457 -7.76 20.98 1.47
CA LEU A 457 -6.81 20.95 0.35
C LEU A 457 -7.29 21.82 -0.81
N ASP A 458 -8.60 21.87 -1.11
CA ASP A 458 -9.14 22.80 -2.11
C ASP A 458 -8.82 24.25 -1.76
N THR A 459 -9.03 24.65 -0.49
CA THR A 459 -8.70 26.01 -0.04
C THR A 459 -7.19 26.31 -0.11
N VAL A 460 -6.33 25.31 0.11
CA VAL A 460 -4.87 25.44 -0.06
C VAL A 460 -4.50 25.65 -1.52
N LEU A 461 -5.19 24.96 -2.43
CA LEU A 461 -4.99 25.10 -3.87
C LEU A 461 -5.58 26.40 -4.45
N GLY A 462 -6.41 27.12 -3.69
CA GLY A 462 -7.18 28.26 -4.19
C GLY A 462 -8.25 27.85 -5.21
N LEU A 463 -8.76 26.63 -5.10
CA LEU A 463 -9.77 26.08 -6.00
C LEU A 463 -11.14 26.05 -5.33
N GLU A 464 -12.18 26.20 -6.15
CA GLU A 464 -13.57 25.99 -5.73
C GLU A 464 -13.96 24.50 -5.67
N GLY A 465 -13.00 23.61 -5.89
CA GLY A 465 -13.14 22.15 -5.91
C GLY A 465 -12.87 21.54 -7.28
N PHE A 466 -13.41 20.36 -7.53
CA PHE A 466 -13.30 19.67 -8.82
C PHE A 466 -14.17 20.32 -9.91
N THR A 467 -13.72 20.18 -11.13
CA THR A 467 -14.43 20.63 -12.32
C THR A 467 -15.23 19.49 -12.97
N PRO A 468 -16.19 19.77 -13.85
CA PRO A 468 -16.86 18.71 -14.62
C PRO A 468 -15.89 17.84 -15.45
N SER A 469 -14.73 18.38 -15.84
CA SER A 469 -13.68 17.62 -16.53
C SER A 469 -13.02 16.58 -15.63
N ASP A 470 -12.84 16.87 -14.33
CA ASP A 470 -12.32 15.90 -13.36
C ASP A 470 -13.34 14.77 -13.14
N VAL A 471 -14.62 15.11 -13.00
CA VAL A 471 -15.72 14.13 -12.87
C VAL A 471 -15.80 13.25 -14.12
N PHE A 472 -15.61 13.82 -15.31
CA PHE A 472 -15.64 13.09 -16.57
C PHE A 472 -14.57 11.98 -16.62
N VAL A 473 -13.35 12.25 -16.18
CA VAL A 473 -12.26 11.25 -16.13
C VAL A 473 -12.67 10.08 -15.23
N LYS A 474 -13.24 10.36 -14.05
CA LYS A 474 -13.70 9.31 -13.13
C LYS A 474 -14.90 8.54 -13.69
N ALA A 475 -15.86 9.21 -14.31
CA ALA A 475 -17.00 8.57 -14.97
C ALA A 475 -16.55 7.65 -16.12
N LYS A 476 -15.54 8.05 -16.87
CA LYS A 476 -14.94 7.22 -17.91
C LYS A 476 -14.22 5.98 -17.31
N ARG A 477 -13.55 6.17 -16.17
CA ARG A 477 -12.95 5.04 -15.43
C ARG A 477 -14.02 4.05 -14.97
N VAL A 478 -15.19 4.53 -14.51
CA VAL A 478 -16.32 3.66 -14.16
C VAL A 478 -16.74 2.80 -15.36
N VAL A 479 -16.88 3.41 -16.55
CA VAL A 479 -17.19 2.66 -17.79
C VAL A 479 -16.14 1.58 -18.04
N ASN A 480 -14.86 1.92 -18.01
CA ASN A 480 -13.77 0.99 -18.26
C ASN A 480 -13.75 -0.18 -17.25
N GLU A 481 -14.04 0.08 -15.97
CA GLU A 481 -14.13 -0.97 -14.94
C GLU A 481 -15.31 -1.92 -15.21
N ILE A 482 -16.46 -1.41 -15.65
CA ILE A 482 -17.63 -2.23 -16.00
C ILE A 482 -17.33 -3.07 -17.26
N GLU A 483 -16.67 -2.52 -18.27
CA GLU A 483 -16.27 -3.24 -19.48
C GLU A 483 -15.31 -4.40 -19.13
N ILE A 484 -14.40 -4.23 -18.18
CA ILE A 484 -13.53 -5.31 -17.70
C ILE A 484 -14.36 -6.44 -17.07
N ILE A 485 -15.35 -6.09 -16.22
CA ILE A 485 -16.26 -7.07 -15.62
C ILE A 485 -17.07 -7.80 -16.71
N ALA A 486 -17.61 -7.05 -17.67
CA ALA A 486 -18.40 -7.59 -18.77
C ALA A 486 -17.58 -8.58 -19.63
N ASN A 487 -16.35 -8.22 -19.97
CA ASN A 487 -15.46 -9.10 -20.73
C ASN A 487 -15.10 -10.38 -19.97
N TYR A 488 -14.96 -10.29 -18.65
CA TYR A 488 -14.67 -11.46 -17.81
C TYR A 488 -15.85 -12.47 -17.79
N VAL A 489 -17.08 -11.97 -17.74
CA VAL A 489 -18.29 -12.80 -17.77
C VAL A 489 -18.71 -13.15 -19.23
N GLU A 490 -17.80 -12.97 -20.18
CA GLU A 490 -17.96 -13.28 -21.61
C GLU A 490 -19.17 -12.61 -22.29
N LYS A 491 -19.63 -11.49 -21.73
CA LYS A 491 -20.73 -10.72 -22.30
C LYS A 491 -20.19 -9.65 -23.26
N LYS A 492 -20.45 -9.85 -24.54
CA LYS A 492 -20.23 -8.81 -25.56
C LYS A 492 -21.47 -7.93 -25.63
N PHE A 493 -21.28 -6.64 -25.42
CA PHE A 493 -22.35 -5.66 -25.55
C PHE A 493 -22.23 -4.94 -26.90
N ASP A 494 -23.27 -5.00 -27.70
CA ASP A 494 -23.45 -4.11 -28.85
C ASP A 494 -24.28 -2.88 -28.40
N ILE A 495 -23.76 -2.16 -27.39
CA ILE A 495 -24.42 -0.97 -26.84
C ILE A 495 -23.65 0.25 -27.32
N LYS A 496 -24.33 1.08 -28.11
CA LYS A 496 -23.79 2.37 -28.55
C LYS A 496 -23.86 3.38 -27.41
N ILE A 497 -22.84 4.24 -27.33
CA ILE A 497 -22.84 5.38 -26.42
C ILE A 497 -24.09 6.22 -26.70
N PRO A 498 -24.91 6.54 -25.68
CA PRO A 498 -26.10 7.37 -25.82
C PRO A 498 -25.79 8.73 -26.45
N PRO A 499 -26.72 9.35 -27.17
CA PRO A 499 -26.53 10.71 -27.69
C PRO A 499 -26.33 11.71 -26.56
N LEU A 500 -25.53 12.74 -26.81
CA LEU A 500 -25.27 13.80 -25.84
C LEU A 500 -26.57 14.59 -25.54
N LYS A 501 -27.02 14.56 -24.29
CA LYS A 501 -28.14 15.38 -23.81
C LYS A 501 -27.58 16.70 -23.28
N THR A 502 -27.88 17.80 -23.95
CA THR A 502 -27.39 19.14 -23.58
C THR A 502 -28.10 19.70 -22.34
N ALA A 503 -27.54 20.76 -21.78
CA ALA A 503 -28.07 21.52 -20.64
C ALA A 503 -28.24 20.75 -19.31
N LYS A 504 -27.49 19.65 -19.13
CA LYS A 504 -27.44 18.91 -17.85
C LYS A 504 -26.70 19.73 -16.79
N GLN A 505 -27.24 19.73 -15.57
CA GLN A 505 -26.65 20.34 -14.38
C GLN A 505 -25.99 19.27 -13.48
N PRO A 506 -25.10 19.65 -12.53
CA PRO A 506 -24.51 18.72 -11.58
C PRO A 506 -25.56 17.91 -10.81
N SER A 507 -26.73 18.48 -10.49
CA SER A 507 -27.85 17.80 -9.85
C SER A 507 -28.44 16.66 -10.69
N ASP A 508 -28.53 16.82 -12.03
CA ASP A 508 -28.95 15.75 -12.93
C ASP A 508 -27.93 14.60 -12.92
N VAL A 509 -26.64 14.94 -12.90
CA VAL A 509 -25.56 13.96 -12.85
C VAL A 509 -25.56 13.22 -11.53
N TYR A 510 -25.74 13.93 -10.42
CA TYR A 510 -25.85 13.36 -9.08
C TYR A 510 -27.04 12.37 -8.96
N LYS A 511 -28.19 12.73 -9.53
CA LYS A 511 -29.33 11.81 -9.59
C LYS A 511 -28.99 10.56 -10.41
N LYS A 512 -28.29 10.74 -11.54
CA LYS A 512 -27.88 9.61 -12.39
C LYS A 512 -26.90 8.66 -11.68
N THR A 513 -25.98 9.16 -10.85
CA THR A 513 -25.11 8.30 -10.04
C THR A 513 -25.89 7.45 -9.07
N ARG A 514 -26.96 7.98 -8.45
CA ARG A 514 -27.85 7.23 -7.54
C ARG A 514 -28.62 6.13 -8.25
N ASP A 515 -29.21 6.43 -9.41
CA ASP A 515 -29.91 5.42 -10.24
C ASP A 515 -28.94 4.28 -10.61
N MET A 516 -27.68 4.64 -10.88
CA MET A 516 -26.63 3.69 -11.23
C MET A 516 -26.20 2.82 -10.04
N ILE A 517 -26.12 3.37 -8.81
CA ILE A 517 -25.85 2.59 -7.60
C ILE A 517 -26.94 1.55 -7.39
N ASP A 518 -28.22 1.90 -7.57
CA ASP A 518 -29.34 0.95 -7.47
C ASP A 518 -29.23 -0.19 -8.50
N THR A 519 -28.71 0.11 -9.69
CA THR A 519 -28.47 -0.91 -10.72
C THR A 519 -27.27 -1.78 -10.36
N LEU A 520 -26.19 -1.19 -9.83
CA LEU A 520 -25.01 -1.91 -9.35
C LEU A 520 -25.36 -2.86 -8.21
N GLU A 521 -26.25 -2.47 -7.29
CA GLU A 521 -26.74 -3.34 -6.23
C GLU A 521 -27.40 -4.62 -6.77
N LYS A 522 -28.16 -4.52 -7.85
CA LYS A 522 -28.75 -5.69 -8.51
C LYS A 522 -27.69 -6.61 -9.10
N VAL A 523 -26.62 -6.03 -9.68
CA VAL A 523 -25.47 -6.80 -10.20
C VAL A 523 -24.73 -7.49 -9.04
N LYS A 524 -24.42 -6.77 -7.94
CA LYS A 524 -23.79 -7.31 -6.74
C LYS A 524 -24.57 -8.47 -6.15
N TYR A 525 -25.89 -8.28 -5.96
CA TYR A 525 -26.77 -9.33 -5.43
C TYR A 525 -26.74 -10.60 -6.28
N ARG A 526 -26.75 -10.48 -7.62
CA ARG A 526 -26.64 -11.62 -8.53
C ARG A 526 -25.27 -12.29 -8.49
N ALA A 527 -24.23 -11.53 -8.25
CA ALA A 527 -22.87 -12.05 -8.04
C ALA A 527 -22.69 -12.71 -6.66
N GLY A 528 -23.70 -12.68 -5.79
CA GLY A 528 -23.62 -13.27 -4.44
C GLY A 528 -23.09 -12.30 -3.36
N LEU A 529 -22.86 -11.04 -3.69
CA LEU A 529 -22.52 -10.00 -2.73
C LEU A 529 -23.79 -9.43 -2.10
N LEU A 530 -24.06 -9.78 -0.84
CA LEU A 530 -25.28 -9.38 -0.12
C LEU A 530 -25.13 -8.02 0.58
N GLU A 531 -23.93 -7.52 0.73
CA GLU A 531 -23.65 -6.22 1.33
C GLU A 531 -24.14 -5.10 0.41
N ARG A 532 -25.00 -4.22 0.94
CA ARG A 532 -25.53 -3.09 0.18
C ARG A 532 -24.53 -1.93 0.15
N SER A 533 -24.40 -1.30 -1.01
CA SER A 533 -23.70 -0.03 -1.15
C SER A 533 -24.42 1.08 -0.38
N ARG A 534 -23.66 2.02 0.13
CA ARG A 534 -24.21 3.14 0.89
C ARG A 534 -24.05 4.42 0.09
N LEU A 535 -25.11 5.20 0.05
CA LEU A 535 -25.12 6.52 -0.57
C LEU A 535 -24.47 7.54 0.37
N ILE A 536 -23.80 8.53 -0.23
CA ILE A 536 -23.30 9.68 0.51
C ILE A 536 -24.49 10.57 0.86
N ASN A 537 -24.62 10.94 2.13
CA ASN A 537 -25.67 11.85 2.56
C ASN A 537 -25.25 13.30 2.26
N ILE A 538 -26.01 14.00 1.42
CA ILE A 538 -25.82 15.40 1.05
C ILE A 538 -27.15 16.13 1.22
N GLU A 539 -27.18 17.02 2.23
CA GLU A 539 -28.37 17.78 2.63
C GLU A 539 -28.23 19.26 2.25
N ARG A 540 -27.89 19.54 1.00
CA ARG A 540 -27.82 20.91 0.49
C ARG A 540 -28.57 21.04 -0.82
N GLU A 541 -29.08 22.25 -1.08
CA GLU A 541 -29.90 22.52 -2.26
C GLU A 541 -29.06 22.54 -3.54
N GLU A 542 -27.85 23.07 -3.48
CA GLU A 542 -26.96 23.19 -4.63
C GLU A 542 -25.94 22.05 -4.68
N ILE A 543 -26.06 21.20 -5.68
CA ILE A 543 -25.12 20.10 -5.95
C ILE A 543 -23.96 20.60 -6.80
N THR A 544 -22.74 20.29 -6.36
CA THR A 544 -21.49 20.67 -7.00
C THR A 544 -20.81 19.48 -7.68
N PRO A 545 -19.81 19.67 -8.56
CA PRO A 545 -19.02 18.58 -9.11
C PRO A 545 -18.33 17.70 -8.06
N ASP A 546 -17.93 18.27 -6.89
CA ASP A 546 -17.36 17.48 -5.77
C ASP A 546 -18.38 16.50 -5.17
N ASP A 547 -19.66 16.89 -5.11
CA ASP A 547 -20.71 16.01 -4.62
C ASP A 547 -20.91 14.82 -5.55
N VAL A 548 -20.84 15.08 -6.85
CA VAL A 548 -20.91 14.03 -7.87
C VAL A 548 -19.68 13.10 -7.77
N ILE A 549 -18.48 13.65 -7.57
CA ILE A 549 -17.26 12.84 -7.39
C ILE A 549 -17.38 11.92 -6.19
N ASN A 550 -17.95 12.36 -5.07
CA ASN A 550 -18.14 11.52 -3.89
C ASN A 550 -18.96 10.26 -4.22
N GLU A 551 -20.05 10.40 -4.96
CA GLU A 551 -20.87 9.25 -5.39
C GLU A 551 -20.16 8.38 -6.44
N VAL A 552 -19.46 9.00 -7.39
CA VAL A 552 -18.66 8.26 -8.40
C VAL A 552 -17.55 7.46 -7.71
N ASP A 553 -16.92 7.99 -6.67
CA ASP A 553 -15.90 7.28 -5.89
C ASP A 553 -16.49 6.10 -5.09
N VAL A 554 -17.72 6.22 -4.59
CA VAL A 554 -18.46 5.07 -4.02
C VAL A 554 -18.66 4.00 -5.08
N ILE A 555 -19.12 4.37 -6.28
CA ILE A 555 -19.31 3.42 -7.39
C ILE A 555 -17.98 2.72 -7.74
N LEU A 556 -16.90 3.46 -7.84
CA LEU A 556 -15.58 2.89 -8.12
C LEU A 556 -15.12 1.90 -7.03
N ALA A 557 -15.31 2.24 -5.75
CA ALA A 557 -14.99 1.35 -4.64
C ALA A 557 -15.81 0.05 -4.68
N GLU A 558 -17.10 0.15 -5.02
CA GLU A 558 -17.98 -1.01 -5.15
C GLU A 558 -17.68 -1.87 -6.38
N LEU A 559 -17.30 -1.27 -7.51
CA LEU A 559 -16.83 -2.02 -8.69
C LEU A 559 -15.52 -2.77 -8.41
N VAL A 560 -14.60 -2.16 -7.67
CA VAL A 560 -13.37 -2.86 -7.22
C VAL A 560 -13.73 -4.03 -6.31
N ASN A 561 -14.66 -3.83 -5.35
CA ASN A 561 -15.15 -4.89 -4.48
C ASN A 561 -15.79 -6.05 -5.27
N LEU A 562 -16.61 -5.73 -6.26
CA LEU A 562 -17.20 -6.73 -7.16
C LEU A 562 -16.13 -7.50 -7.96
N LYS A 563 -15.10 -6.81 -8.46
CA LYS A 563 -13.97 -7.45 -9.16
C LYS A 563 -13.19 -8.38 -8.24
N VAL A 564 -12.92 -7.95 -7.00
CA VAL A 564 -12.26 -8.79 -5.99
C VAL A 564 -13.07 -10.06 -5.74
N HIS A 565 -14.38 -9.92 -5.54
CA HIS A 565 -15.29 -11.05 -5.32
C HIS A 565 -15.32 -12.04 -6.50
N LEU A 566 -15.29 -11.52 -7.73
CA LEU A 566 -15.26 -12.33 -8.95
C LEU A 566 -13.86 -12.85 -9.34
N GLY A 567 -12.80 -12.52 -8.60
CA GLY A 567 -11.43 -12.92 -8.90
C GLY A 567 -10.83 -12.22 -10.14
N ILE A 568 -11.33 -11.05 -10.52
CA ILE A 568 -10.90 -10.32 -11.72
C ILE A 568 -9.64 -9.48 -11.41
N SER A 569 -8.52 -9.76 -12.10
CA SER A 569 -7.26 -9.04 -11.94
C SER A 569 -7.06 -7.87 -12.93
N GLY A 570 -7.95 -7.70 -13.91
CA GLY A 570 -7.87 -6.63 -14.91
C GLY A 570 -7.91 -5.24 -14.25
N LYS A 571 -7.08 -4.30 -14.74
CA LYS A 571 -7.08 -2.90 -14.30
C LYS A 571 -7.54 -2.00 -15.43
N ALA A 572 -8.42 -1.05 -15.14
CA ALA A 572 -8.81 -0.01 -16.08
C ALA A 572 -7.60 0.88 -16.43
N GLN A 573 -7.50 1.28 -17.68
CA GLN A 573 -6.52 2.27 -18.11
C GLN A 573 -6.94 3.66 -17.59
N GLU A 574 -5.96 4.44 -17.17
CA GLU A 574 -6.17 5.83 -16.80
C GLU A 574 -6.21 6.67 -18.07
N GLU A 575 -7.26 7.44 -18.23
CA GLU A 575 -7.36 8.41 -19.32
C GLU A 575 -6.74 9.75 -18.91
N ALA A 576 -6.07 10.40 -19.85
CA ALA A 576 -5.60 11.77 -19.65
C ALA A 576 -6.80 12.71 -19.48
N LYS A 577 -6.67 13.68 -18.58
CA LYS A 577 -7.68 14.74 -18.40
C LYS A 577 -7.85 15.50 -19.72
N LYS A 578 -9.09 15.58 -20.19
CA LYS A 578 -9.50 16.42 -21.30
C LYS A 578 -10.19 17.65 -20.72
N GLU A 579 -9.74 18.80 -21.09
CA GLU A 579 -10.39 20.06 -20.72
C GLU A 579 -11.70 20.25 -21.50
N ASP A 580 -12.55 21.20 -21.08
CA ASP A 580 -13.84 21.58 -21.71
C ASP A 580 -14.96 20.53 -21.62
N LYS A 581 -14.92 19.63 -20.62
CA LYS A 581 -16.05 18.76 -20.35
C LYS A 581 -17.10 19.47 -19.48
N THR A 582 -18.37 19.24 -19.83
CA THR A 582 -19.53 19.80 -19.15
C THR A 582 -20.27 18.71 -18.38
N PRO A 583 -21.19 19.06 -17.46
CA PRO A 583 -22.05 18.06 -16.79
C PRO A 583 -22.80 17.16 -17.77
N SER A 584 -23.15 17.64 -18.96
CA SER A 584 -23.78 16.84 -20.04
C SER A 584 -22.89 15.69 -20.52
N HIS A 585 -21.59 15.92 -20.66
CA HIS A 585 -20.65 14.88 -21.04
C HIS A 585 -20.49 13.82 -19.93
N VAL A 586 -20.48 14.25 -18.67
CA VAL A 586 -20.43 13.33 -17.51
C VAL A 586 -21.70 12.48 -17.46
N TYR A 587 -22.86 13.12 -17.60
CA TYR A 587 -24.17 12.45 -17.64
C TYR A 587 -24.18 11.35 -18.72
N GLN A 588 -23.70 11.66 -19.92
CA GLN A 588 -23.61 10.71 -21.04
C GLN A 588 -22.76 9.47 -20.68
N GLN A 589 -21.62 9.64 -20.01
CA GLN A 589 -20.78 8.52 -19.60
C GLN A 589 -21.44 7.65 -18.53
N LEU A 590 -22.09 8.27 -17.55
CA LEU A 590 -22.80 7.55 -16.49
C LEU A 590 -24.06 6.85 -17.03
N GLU A 591 -24.77 7.46 -17.99
CA GLU A 591 -25.89 6.81 -18.67
C GLU A 591 -25.42 5.57 -19.45
N TYR A 592 -24.28 5.69 -20.14
CA TYR A 592 -23.65 4.54 -20.82
C TYR A 592 -23.24 3.44 -19.83
N ALA A 593 -22.61 3.80 -18.74
CA ALA A 593 -22.23 2.89 -17.66
C ALA A 593 -23.44 2.15 -17.08
N GLU A 594 -24.55 2.86 -16.83
CA GLU A 594 -25.78 2.25 -16.33
C GLU A 594 -26.40 1.26 -17.33
N LEU A 595 -26.38 1.56 -18.63
CA LEU A 595 -26.82 0.64 -19.67
C LEU A 595 -25.98 -0.63 -19.67
N LEU A 596 -24.65 -0.52 -19.55
CA LEU A 596 -23.75 -1.67 -19.42
C LEU A 596 -24.09 -2.52 -18.19
N LEU A 597 -24.28 -1.90 -17.02
CA LEU A 597 -24.68 -2.59 -15.78
C LEU A 597 -26.07 -3.27 -15.93
N SER A 598 -27.02 -2.58 -16.53
CA SER A 598 -28.37 -3.13 -16.76
C SER A 598 -28.34 -4.37 -17.63
N ASN A 599 -27.45 -4.43 -18.60
CA ASN A 599 -27.26 -5.61 -19.44
C ASN A 599 -26.58 -6.78 -18.69
N LEU A 600 -25.73 -6.49 -17.71
CA LEU A 600 -25.22 -7.53 -16.80
C LEU A 600 -26.35 -8.16 -15.97
N VAL A 601 -27.37 -7.39 -15.63
CA VAL A 601 -28.57 -7.86 -14.92
C VAL A 601 -29.55 -8.60 -15.85
N GLY A 602 -29.71 -8.19 -17.13
CA GLY A 602 -30.83 -8.59 -17.98
C GLY A 602 -30.77 -9.98 -18.64
N SER A 603 -29.69 -10.76 -18.54
CA SER A 603 -29.43 -11.91 -19.42
C SER A 603 -30.07 -13.25 -19.06
N ASP A 604 -30.73 -13.38 -17.90
CA ASP A 604 -31.30 -14.68 -17.46
C ASP A 604 -32.75 -14.95 -17.91
N ARG A 605 -33.39 -14.04 -18.62
CA ARG A 605 -34.77 -14.23 -19.05
C ARG A 605 -34.96 -15.05 -20.36
N LYS A 606 -33.90 -15.37 -21.10
CA LYS A 606 -34.01 -16.05 -22.40
C LYS A 606 -33.73 -17.56 -22.40
N GLU A 607 -33.19 -18.14 -21.33
CA GLU A 607 -32.89 -19.59 -21.31
C GLU A 607 -33.98 -20.51 -20.75
N LYS A 608 -35.09 -19.97 -20.24
CA LYS A 608 -36.18 -20.80 -19.71
C LYS A 608 -37.45 -20.88 -20.58
N GLN A 609 -37.33 -20.59 -21.87
CA GLN A 609 -38.41 -20.86 -22.83
C GLN A 609 -37.86 -21.55 -24.09
N LYS A 610 -37.52 -22.80 -23.97
CA LYS A 610 -37.65 -23.79 -25.06
C LYS A 610 -38.36 -25.03 -24.48
N PRO A 611 -39.40 -25.51 -25.17
CA PRO A 611 -40.26 -26.61 -24.73
C PRO A 611 -39.52 -27.94 -24.68
#